data_8611230ca1171cd16d8626a1524fc3fa
#
_entry.id   8611230ca1171cd16d8626a1524fc3fa
#
_cell.length_a   1.000
_cell.length_b   1.000
_cell.length_c   1.000
_cell.angle_alpha   90.00
_cell.angle_beta   90.00
_cell.angle_gamma   90.00
#
_symmetry.space_group_name_H-M   'P 1'
#
loop_
_entity.id
_entity.type
_entity.pdbx_description
1 polymer ?
#
loop_
_entity_poly.entity_id
_entity_poly.type
_entity_poly.pdbx_seq_one_letter_code
_entity_poly.pdbx_strand_id
1 'polypeptide(L)'
;MQIVDTGVLTPSFMDFSLPSEFAKSALYYCPQFGQFICNSDYRIERNGIDQYLLIYINSGSLCIRTDGMTAEAHEGEIALFDCRKPHCYWCPDKVDFYWFHFNGAGSKQYTEYLTERFGLVHEKQPMLSLKDQFRTVVHSAQYGMSTQFASMNEHQISIAVHSILGGLASQTVRTTVTSELLAPALAYIHGHFADDISLDDLAGMCGISKSHFIRSFKRYVGCTPHEYLLQYRLRQ
;
A
#
# COMPACT_ATOMS: atom_id res chain seq x y z
N MET A 1 14.73 -23.34 -7.50
CA MET A 1 15.79 -23.55 -6.47
C MET A 1 15.19 -24.30 -5.30
N GLN A 2 15.93 -25.23 -4.66
CA GLN A 2 15.43 -25.94 -3.47
C GLN A 2 15.44 -24.96 -2.28
N ILE A 3 14.27 -24.74 -1.67
CA ILE A 3 14.13 -23.86 -0.51
C ILE A 3 14.59 -24.63 0.72
N VAL A 4 15.49 -24.04 1.48
CA VAL A 4 16.12 -24.67 2.66
C VAL A 4 15.62 -24.04 3.97
N ASP A 5 14.76 -23.02 3.89
CA ASP A 5 14.25 -22.33 5.07
C ASP A 5 13.36 -23.25 5.91
N THR A 6 13.63 -23.30 7.22
CA THR A 6 12.86 -24.10 8.16
C THR A 6 11.39 -23.68 8.13
N GLY A 7 10.48 -24.65 8.16
CA GLY A 7 9.04 -24.39 8.18
C GLY A 7 8.42 -24.09 6.83
N VAL A 8 9.18 -24.02 5.73
CA VAL A 8 8.62 -23.88 4.38
C VAL A 8 8.22 -25.25 3.84
N LEU A 9 6.97 -25.37 3.39
CA LEU A 9 6.34 -26.61 2.95
C LEU A 9 6.21 -26.62 1.41
N THR A 10 6.09 -27.82 0.84
CA THR A 10 5.75 -27.99 -0.58
C THR A 10 4.22 -27.87 -0.81
N PRO A 11 3.75 -27.28 -1.95
CA PRO A 11 4.56 -26.66 -3.00
C PRO A 11 4.86 -25.20 -2.68
N SER A 12 6.12 -24.85 -2.41
CA SER A 12 6.57 -23.47 -2.30
C SER A 12 7.64 -23.23 -3.35
N PHE A 13 7.75 -21.99 -3.81
CA PHE A 13 8.83 -21.62 -4.73
C PHE A 13 9.35 -20.21 -4.42
N MET A 14 10.62 -20.01 -4.70
CA MET A 14 11.25 -18.69 -4.77
C MET A 14 12.20 -18.64 -5.94
N ASP A 15 12.39 -17.45 -6.47
CA ASP A 15 13.34 -17.21 -7.54
C ASP A 15 13.88 -15.78 -7.49
N PHE A 16 14.86 -15.49 -8.35
CA PHE A 16 15.56 -14.22 -8.46
C PHE A 16 15.43 -13.69 -9.88
N SER A 17 15.30 -12.38 -10.03
CA SER A 17 15.46 -11.72 -11.32
C SER A 17 16.71 -10.86 -11.34
N LEU A 18 17.21 -10.59 -12.52
CA LEU A 18 18.33 -9.67 -12.75
C LEU A 18 17.80 -8.44 -13.50
N PRO A 19 17.41 -7.39 -12.78
CA PRO A 19 16.89 -6.18 -13.41
C PRO A 19 17.93 -5.52 -14.30
N SER A 20 17.47 -5.02 -15.47
CA SER A 20 18.31 -4.23 -16.37
C SER A 20 18.74 -2.90 -15.72
N GLU A 21 19.79 -2.28 -16.24
CA GLU A 21 20.21 -0.95 -15.76
C GLU A 21 19.11 0.11 -16.00
N PHE A 22 18.30 -0.05 -17.04
CA PHE A 22 17.14 0.79 -17.28
C PHE A 22 16.10 0.61 -16.17
N ALA A 23 15.75 -0.64 -15.82
CA ALA A 23 14.79 -0.92 -14.76
C ALA A 23 15.25 -0.35 -13.40
N LYS A 24 16.52 -0.53 -13.06
CA LYS A 24 17.08 0.03 -11.82
C LYS A 24 17.01 1.56 -11.75
N SER A 25 17.15 2.23 -12.88
CA SER A 25 17.17 3.70 -12.95
C SER A 25 15.78 4.35 -13.06
N ALA A 26 14.79 3.67 -13.64
CA ALA A 26 13.55 4.28 -14.07
C ALA A 26 12.26 3.57 -13.61
N LEU A 27 12.32 2.29 -13.23
CA LEU A 27 11.17 1.47 -12.94
C LEU A 27 11.15 1.01 -11.48
N TYR A 28 10.00 0.49 -11.02
CA TYR A 28 10.00 -0.47 -9.92
C TYR A 28 10.50 -1.80 -10.46
N TYR A 29 11.39 -2.45 -9.72
CA TYR A 29 11.92 -3.75 -10.07
C TYR A 29 11.92 -4.70 -8.88
N CYS A 30 11.85 -5.99 -9.17
CA CYS A 30 11.64 -7.04 -8.21
C CYS A 30 12.81 -8.04 -8.28
N PRO A 31 13.84 -7.94 -7.42
CA PRO A 31 15.00 -8.82 -7.48
C PRO A 31 14.76 -10.22 -6.92
N GLN A 32 13.80 -10.38 -6.00
CA GLN A 32 13.46 -11.66 -5.36
C GLN A 32 11.95 -11.77 -5.18
N PHE A 33 11.41 -12.93 -5.42
CA PHE A 33 9.97 -13.19 -5.35
C PHE A 33 9.66 -14.65 -5.11
N GLY A 34 8.43 -14.93 -4.66
CA GLY A 34 7.98 -16.30 -4.49
C GLY A 34 6.57 -16.42 -3.93
N GLN A 35 6.18 -17.69 -3.74
CA GLN A 35 5.02 -18.09 -2.95
C GLN A 35 5.50 -19.11 -1.92
N PHE A 36 5.17 -18.86 -0.67
CA PHE A 36 5.50 -19.76 0.43
C PHE A 36 4.24 -20.25 1.12
N ILE A 37 4.24 -21.56 1.40
CA ILE A 37 3.32 -22.20 2.34
C ILE A 37 4.17 -22.60 3.53
N CYS A 38 3.82 -22.12 4.73
CA CYS A 38 4.65 -22.30 5.91
C CYS A 38 3.84 -22.84 7.08
N ASN A 39 4.53 -23.54 7.99
CA ASN A 39 4.04 -23.92 9.31
C ASN A 39 4.64 -23.07 10.42
N SER A 40 4.36 -23.40 11.69
CA SER A 40 4.82 -22.65 12.87
C SER A 40 6.34 -22.65 13.10
N ASP A 41 7.11 -23.48 12.38
CA ASP A 41 8.57 -23.46 12.44
C ASP A 41 9.18 -22.33 11.59
N TYR A 42 8.37 -21.70 10.73
CA TYR A 42 8.83 -20.64 9.85
C TYR A 42 9.10 -19.35 10.61
N ARG A 43 10.37 -18.94 10.58
CA ARG A 43 10.81 -17.68 11.16
C ARG A 43 12.00 -17.13 10.39
N ILE A 44 11.89 -15.88 9.99
CA ILE A 44 12.98 -15.12 9.38
C ILE A 44 13.35 -13.97 10.31
N GLU A 45 14.64 -13.80 10.55
CA GLU A 45 15.19 -12.66 11.29
C GLU A 45 16.42 -12.13 10.54
N ARG A 46 16.43 -10.83 10.25
CA ARG A 46 17.49 -10.18 9.47
C ARG A 46 17.84 -8.82 10.05
N ASN A 47 19.12 -8.45 9.98
CA ASN A 47 19.60 -7.15 10.44
C ASN A 47 19.46 -6.03 9.40
N GLY A 48 19.13 -6.39 8.17
CA GLY A 48 18.87 -5.44 7.09
C GLY A 48 19.31 -5.97 5.72
N ILE A 49 18.53 -5.67 4.70
CA ILE A 49 18.86 -5.81 3.27
C ILE A 49 18.34 -4.57 2.55
N ASP A 50 19.06 -4.10 1.53
CA ASP A 50 18.71 -2.85 0.83
C ASP A 50 17.53 -3.04 -0.15
N GLN A 51 16.36 -3.40 0.40
CA GLN A 51 15.14 -3.68 -0.34
C GLN A 51 13.92 -3.36 0.52
N TYR A 52 12.77 -3.25 -0.12
CA TYR A 52 11.45 -3.19 0.51
C TYR A 52 10.73 -4.53 0.27
N LEU A 53 9.83 -4.90 1.14
CA LEU A 53 9.09 -6.16 1.03
C LEU A 53 7.58 -5.92 1.01
N LEU A 54 6.92 -6.52 0.03
CA LEU A 54 5.47 -6.66 -0.06
C LEU A 54 5.10 -8.13 0.10
N ILE A 55 4.11 -8.39 0.97
CA ILE A 55 3.56 -9.72 1.23
C ILE A 55 2.04 -9.66 1.10
N TYR A 56 1.43 -10.55 0.36
CA TYR A 56 -0.02 -10.75 0.29
C TYR A 56 -0.39 -12.09 0.91
N ILE A 57 -1.25 -12.09 1.92
CA ILE A 57 -1.69 -13.31 2.60
C ILE A 57 -2.82 -13.98 1.80
N ASN A 58 -2.55 -15.18 1.27
CA ASN A 58 -3.55 -16.00 0.58
C ASN A 58 -4.48 -16.73 1.55
N SER A 59 -3.93 -17.25 2.65
CA SER A 59 -4.67 -17.87 3.75
C SER A 59 -3.81 -17.94 5.01
N GLY A 60 -4.45 -18.01 6.19
CA GLY A 60 -3.76 -18.03 7.49
C GLY A 60 -3.29 -16.64 7.93
N SER A 61 -2.20 -16.60 8.71
CA SER A 61 -1.65 -15.34 9.20
C SER A 61 -0.12 -15.34 9.31
N LEU A 62 0.47 -14.15 9.25
CA LEU A 62 1.90 -13.90 9.38
C LEU A 62 2.13 -12.75 10.35
N CYS A 63 2.94 -12.97 11.37
CA CYS A 63 3.37 -11.93 12.29
C CYS A 63 4.62 -11.24 11.77
N ILE A 64 4.67 -9.90 11.89
CA ILE A 64 5.78 -9.07 11.43
C ILE A 64 6.21 -8.14 12.57
N ARG A 65 7.53 -8.00 12.78
CA ARG A 65 8.13 -7.04 13.71
C ARG A 65 9.27 -6.30 13.03
N THR A 66 9.19 -4.98 12.97
CA THR A 66 10.24 -4.10 12.46
C THR A 66 10.10 -2.72 13.09
N ASP A 67 11.22 -2.03 13.32
CA ASP A 67 11.24 -0.62 13.77
C ASP A 67 10.38 -0.35 15.03
N GLY A 68 10.38 -1.30 16.00
CA GLY A 68 9.58 -1.20 17.23
C GLY A 68 8.09 -1.48 17.06
N MET A 69 7.61 -1.67 15.83
CA MET A 69 6.23 -2.04 15.53
C MET A 69 6.10 -3.56 15.42
N THR A 70 4.94 -4.06 15.84
CA THR A 70 4.54 -5.47 15.64
C THR A 70 3.11 -5.49 15.10
N ALA A 71 2.88 -6.29 14.09
CA ALA A 71 1.55 -6.48 13.49
C ALA A 71 1.38 -7.93 13.03
N GLU A 72 0.14 -8.36 12.87
CA GLU A 72 -0.23 -9.64 12.29
C GLU A 72 -1.08 -9.39 11.06
N ALA A 73 -0.67 -9.96 9.93
CA ALA A 73 -1.40 -9.89 8.66
C ALA A 73 -2.20 -11.17 8.45
N HIS A 74 -3.48 -11.03 8.11
CA HIS A 74 -4.44 -12.10 7.88
C HIS A 74 -4.82 -12.25 6.42
N GLU A 75 -5.61 -13.28 6.10
CA GLU A 75 -6.08 -13.55 4.74
C GLU A 75 -6.67 -12.32 4.03
N GLY A 76 -6.13 -12.02 2.86
CA GLY A 76 -6.53 -10.88 2.02
C GLY A 76 -5.85 -9.58 2.36
N GLU A 77 -5.06 -9.52 3.43
CA GLU A 77 -4.29 -8.34 3.83
C GLU A 77 -2.89 -8.33 3.20
N ILE A 78 -2.30 -7.14 3.19
CA ILE A 78 -0.97 -6.88 2.62
C ILE A 78 -0.06 -6.32 3.70
N ALA A 79 1.12 -6.92 3.86
CA ALA A 79 2.18 -6.34 4.66
C ALA A 79 3.18 -5.60 3.78
N LEU A 80 3.60 -4.42 4.22
CA LEU A 80 4.62 -3.58 3.57
C LEU A 80 5.59 -3.06 4.61
N PHE A 81 6.89 -3.26 4.40
CA PHE A 81 7.91 -2.72 5.28
C PHE A 81 9.28 -2.54 4.63
N ASP A 82 10.09 -1.71 5.26
CA ASP A 82 11.47 -1.40 4.88
C ASP A 82 12.41 -2.45 5.44
N CYS A 83 12.94 -3.33 4.58
CA CYS A 83 13.88 -4.37 4.96
C CYS A 83 15.30 -3.87 5.27
N ARG A 84 15.64 -2.60 5.04
CA ARG A 84 16.93 -2.01 5.44
C ARG A 84 17.06 -1.89 6.96
N LYS A 85 15.93 -1.94 7.68
CA LYS A 85 15.86 -1.96 9.13
C LYS A 85 15.87 -3.41 9.64
N PRO A 86 16.33 -3.66 10.87
CA PRO A 86 16.18 -4.98 11.51
C PRO A 86 14.72 -5.41 11.52
N HIS A 87 14.46 -6.60 11.03
CA HIS A 87 13.10 -7.12 10.92
C HIS A 87 13.03 -8.62 11.20
N CYS A 88 11.88 -9.05 11.69
CA CYS A 88 11.55 -10.43 11.93
C CYS A 88 10.11 -10.69 11.48
N TYR A 89 9.87 -11.80 10.83
CA TYR A 89 8.51 -12.29 10.58
C TYR A 89 8.43 -13.80 10.76
N TRP A 90 7.28 -14.27 11.24
CA TRP A 90 7.08 -15.68 11.61
C TRP A 90 5.63 -16.08 11.41
N CYS A 91 5.41 -17.38 11.21
CA CYS A 91 4.10 -17.97 11.10
C CYS A 91 3.63 -18.48 12.46
N PRO A 92 2.47 -18.03 13.00
CA PRO A 92 1.97 -18.55 14.28
C PRO A 92 1.42 -19.98 14.21
N ASP A 93 0.85 -20.39 13.07
CA ASP A 93 0.30 -21.73 12.85
C ASP A 93 0.56 -22.20 11.43
N LYS A 94 -0.18 -21.70 10.47
CA LYS A 94 -0.03 -21.99 9.04
C LYS A 94 -0.35 -20.76 8.20
N VAL A 95 0.42 -20.53 7.12
CA VAL A 95 0.22 -19.42 6.21
C VAL A 95 0.56 -19.83 4.78
N ASP A 96 -0.21 -19.32 3.81
CA ASP A 96 0.12 -19.27 2.38
C ASP A 96 0.17 -17.80 1.96
N PHE A 97 1.28 -17.37 1.33
CA PHE A 97 1.44 -15.98 0.93
C PHE A 97 2.30 -15.83 -0.32
N TYR A 98 1.96 -14.81 -1.13
CA TYR A 98 2.84 -14.26 -2.16
C TYR A 98 3.75 -13.22 -1.53
N TRP A 99 5.00 -13.15 -1.98
CA TRP A 99 5.94 -12.15 -1.55
C TRP A 99 6.89 -11.74 -2.67
N PHE A 100 7.32 -10.52 -2.64
CA PHE A 100 8.44 -10.04 -3.45
C PHE A 100 9.14 -8.87 -2.81
N HIS A 101 10.44 -8.88 -2.92
CA HIS A 101 11.25 -7.71 -2.64
C HIS A 101 11.22 -6.77 -3.84
N PHE A 102 11.20 -5.47 -3.59
CA PHE A 102 11.20 -4.47 -4.64
C PHE A 102 12.07 -3.28 -4.29
N ASN A 103 12.52 -2.56 -5.34
CA ASN A 103 13.19 -1.27 -5.27
C ASN A 103 12.77 -0.42 -6.48
N GLY A 104 13.37 0.76 -6.63
CA GLY A 104 13.17 1.66 -7.76
C GLY A 104 12.51 2.98 -7.39
N ALA A 105 12.06 3.69 -8.41
CA ALA A 105 11.56 5.06 -8.30
C ALA A 105 10.39 5.19 -7.31
N GLY A 106 10.58 5.95 -6.25
CA GLY A 106 9.52 6.22 -5.26
C GLY A 106 9.32 5.13 -4.21
N SER A 107 10.06 4.01 -4.21
CA SER A 107 9.91 2.92 -3.25
C SER A 107 10.01 3.41 -1.80
N LYS A 108 11.00 4.26 -1.50
CA LYS A 108 11.18 4.86 -0.18
C LYS A 108 9.97 5.70 0.21
N GLN A 109 9.60 6.64 -0.65
CA GLN A 109 8.52 7.60 -0.39
C GLN A 109 7.17 6.92 -0.17
N TYR A 110 6.84 5.92 -0.99
CA TYR A 110 5.62 5.14 -0.81
C TYR A 110 5.64 4.32 0.47
N THR A 111 6.74 3.64 0.77
CA THR A 111 6.82 2.81 1.98
C THR A 111 6.72 3.66 3.24
N GLU A 112 7.47 4.77 3.33
CA GLU A 112 7.39 5.71 4.45
C GLU A 112 5.97 6.28 4.59
N TYR A 113 5.39 6.81 3.51
CA TYR A 113 4.02 7.36 3.51
C TYR A 113 2.97 6.35 3.99
N LEU A 114 3.05 5.11 3.50
CA LEU A 114 2.07 4.07 3.81
C LEU A 114 2.23 3.55 5.23
N THR A 115 3.47 3.28 5.66
CA THR A 115 3.73 2.75 7.00
C THR A 115 3.49 3.78 8.11
N GLU A 116 3.81 5.05 7.88
CA GLU A 116 3.51 6.13 8.84
C GLU A 116 2.00 6.38 9.00
N ARG A 117 1.25 6.21 7.92
CA ARG A 117 -0.18 6.55 7.91
C ARG A 117 -1.08 5.38 8.29
N PHE A 118 -0.73 4.16 7.91
CA PHE A 118 -1.58 2.98 8.02
C PHE A 118 -0.93 1.84 8.81
N GLY A 119 0.35 1.93 9.15
CA GLY A 119 1.11 0.87 9.81
C GLY A 119 1.68 -0.16 8.82
N LEU A 120 2.14 -1.28 9.37
CA LEU A 120 2.80 -2.34 8.59
C LEU A 120 1.84 -3.20 7.76
N VAL A 121 0.57 -3.28 8.19
CA VAL A 121 -0.45 -4.15 7.57
C VAL A 121 -1.60 -3.30 7.05
N HIS A 122 -2.00 -3.58 5.83
CA HIS A 122 -3.03 -2.88 5.09
C HIS A 122 -4.23 -3.79 4.88
N GLU A 123 -5.42 -3.30 5.24
CA GLU A 123 -6.67 -4.04 5.15
C GLU A 123 -7.01 -4.42 3.69
N LYS A 124 -7.76 -5.51 3.56
CA LYS A 124 -8.31 -5.99 2.28
C LYS A 124 -9.11 -4.89 1.58
N GLN A 125 -8.78 -4.64 0.31
CA GLN A 125 -9.50 -3.68 -0.54
C GLN A 125 -10.61 -4.38 -1.34
N PRO A 126 -11.90 -4.12 -1.06
CA PRO A 126 -13.00 -4.82 -1.74
C PRO A 126 -13.08 -4.55 -3.24
N MET A 127 -12.63 -3.37 -3.68
CA MET A 127 -12.80 -2.90 -5.07
C MET A 127 -11.57 -3.11 -5.96
N LEU A 128 -10.42 -3.52 -5.40
CA LEU A 128 -9.19 -3.71 -6.15
C LEU A 128 -8.72 -5.15 -5.98
N SER A 129 -8.62 -5.89 -7.08
CA SER A 129 -8.01 -7.23 -7.08
C SER A 129 -6.49 -7.12 -6.95
N LEU A 130 -6.01 -6.67 -5.78
CA LEU A 130 -4.57 -6.56 -5.53
C LEU A 130 -3.88 -7.93 -5.59
N LYS A 131 -4.58 -9.00 -5.28
CA LYS A 131 -4.10 -10.37 -5.45
C LYS A 131 -3.62 -10.66 -6.87
N ASP A 132 -4.36 -10.22 -7.87
CA ASP A 132 -3.97 -10.43 -9.28
C ASP A 132 -2.72 -9.65 -9.65
N GLN A 133 -2.51 -8.46 -9.05
CA GLN A 133 -1.27 -7.71 -9.23
C GLN A 133 -0.08 -8.44 -8.60
N PHE A 134 -0.23 -9.02 -7.40
CA PHE A 134 0.81 -9.87 -6.80
C PHE A 134 1.13 -11.08 -7.68
N ARG A 135 0.12 -11.76 -8.19
CA ARG A 135 0.30 -12.88 -9.14
C ARG A 135 1.04 -12.42 -10.39
N THR A 136 0.68 -11.26 -10.94
CA THR A 136 1.34 -10.70 -12.11
C THR A 136 2.82 -10.47 -11.84
N VAL A 137 3.19 -9.86 -10.71
CA VAL A 137 4.61 -9.64 -10.34
C VAL A 137 5.34 -10.98 -10.24
N VAL A 138 4.82 -11.92 -9.44
CA VAL A 138 5.48 -13.21 -9.18
C VAL A 138 5.63 -14.03 -10.45
N HIS A 139 4.60 -14.13 -11.29
CA HIS A 139 4.65 -14.91 -12.53
C HIS A 139 5.46 -14.21 -13.63
N SER A 140 5.32 -12.88 -13.81
CA SER A 140 6.11 -12.15 -14.80
C SER A 140 7.61 -12.22 -14.49
N ALA A 141 7.96 -12.13 -13.20
CA ALA A 141 9.34 -12.27 -12.78
C ALA A 141 9.88 -13.69 -13.03
N GLN A 142 9.06 -14.73 -12.83
CA GLN A 142 9.43 -16.12 -13.08
C GLN A 142 9.66 -16.40 -14.57
N TYR A 143 8.84 -15.86 -15.47
CA TYR A 143 8.97 -16.09 -16.92
C TYR A 143 10.04 -15.20 -17.58
N GLY A 144 10.44 -14.10 -16.96
CA GLY A 144 11.47 -13.17 -17.47
C GLY A 144 12.88 -13.72 -17.56
N MET A 145 13.13 -14.93 -17.08
CA MET A 145 14.43 -15.60 -17.19
C MET A 145 14.74 -16.16 -18.59
N SER A 146 13.78 -16.19 -19.51
CA SER A 146 14.03 -16.53 -20.92
C SER A 146 14.29 -15.26 -21.73
N THR A 147 15.45 -15.18 -22.32
CA THR A 147 16.19 -14.01 -22.83
C THR A 147 15.52 -13.10 -23.86
N GLN A 148 14.37 -13.46 -24.43
CA GLN A 148 13.68 -12.68 -25.48
C GLN A 148 12.56 -11.76 -24.99
N PHE A 149 12.07 -11.94 -23.75
CA PHE A 149 10.94 -11.18 -23.20
C PHE A 149 11.25 -10.42 -21.90
N ALA A 150 12.50 -10.39 -21.48
CA ALA A 150 12.92 -9.80 -20.21
C ALA A 150 12.49 -8.34 -20.06
N SER A 151 12.66 -7.51 -21.09
CA SER A 151 12.34 -6.09 -21.04
C SER A 151 10.82 -5.81 -20.95
N MET A 152 9.98 -6.59 -21.63
CA MET A 152 8.52 -6.45 -21.54
C MET A 152 8.01 -6.79 -20.13
N ASN A 153 8.64 -7.80 -19.51
CA ASN A 153 8.25 -8.21 -18.16
C ASN A 153 8.63 -7.15 -17.11
N GLU A 154 9.74 -6.42 -17.25
CA GLU A 154 10.15 -5.35 -16.34
C GLU A 154 9.11 -4.21 -16.27
N HIS A 155 8.56 -3.80 -17.42
CA HIS A 155 7.49 -2.79 -17.45
C HIS A 155 6.21 -3.30 -16.82
N GLN A 156 5.82 -4.55 -17.07
CA GLN A 156 4.63 -5.16 -16.44
C GLN A 156 4.79 -5.28 -14.92
N ILE A 157 5.97 -5.69 -14.45
CA ILE A 157 6.29 -5.72 -13.02
C ILE A 157 6.18 -4.32 -12.42
N SER A 158 6.77 -3.31 -13.07
CA SER A 158 6.72 -1.92 -12.60
C SER A 158 5.30 -1.39 -12.50
N ILE A 159 4.45 -1.64 -13.51
CA ILE A 159 3.05 -1.26 -13.50
C ILE A 159 2.30 -1.96 -12.36
N ALA A 160 2.52 -3.26 -12.17
CA ALA A 160 1.84 -4.01 -11.12
C ALA A 160 2.27 -3.55 -9.71
N VAL A 161 3.57 -3.33 -9.47
CA VAL A 161 4.08 -2.78 -8.20
C VAL A 161 3.49 -1.40 -7.94
N HIS A 162 3.50 -0.51 -8.94
CA HIS A 162 2.90 0.82 -8.80
C HIS A 162 1.39 0.75 -8.54
N SER A 163 0.69 -0.17 -9.19
CA SER A 163 -0.75 -0.39 -8.97
C SER A 163 -1.05 -0.87 -7.54
N ILE A 164 -0.20 -1.74 -6.98
CA ILE A 164 -0.31 -2.17 -5.57
C ILE A 164 -0.09 -0.96 -4.65
N LEU A 165 1.02 -0.25 -4.79
CA LEU A 165 1.35 0.91 -3.95
C LEU A 165 0.30 2.02 -4.06
N GLY A 166 -0.16 2.34 -5.28
CA GLY A 166 -1.22 3.30 -5.52
C GLY A 166 -2.56 2.86 -4.95
N GLY A 167 -2.89 1.57 -5.08
CA GLY A 167 -4.07 0.97 -4.45
C GLY A 167 -4.04 1.09 -2.93
N LEU A 168 -2.90 0.79 -2.30
CA LEU A 168 -2.71 0.98 -0.87
C LEU A 168 -2.77 2.45 -0.45
N ALA A 169 -2.22 3.36 -1.24
CA ALA A 169 -2.27 4.80 -0.98
C ALA A 169 -3.68 5.39 -1.15
N SER A 170 -4.48 4.77 -2.00
CA SER A 170 -5.89 5.13 -2.21
C SER A 170 -6.80 4.55 -1.12
N GLN A 171 -6.25 3.78 -0.17
CA GLN A 171 -6.97 3.43 1.04
C GLN A 171 -7.42 4.73 1.68
N THR A 172 -8.71 4.94 1.63
CA THR A 172 -9.30 5.94 2.49
C THR A 172 -8.94 5.50 3.90
N VAL A 173 -8.00 6.19 4.55
CA VAL A 173 -8.06 6.20 6.01
C VAL A 173 -9.55 6.24 6.27
N ARG A 174 -10.10 5.51 7.23
CA ARG A 174 -11.44 5.77 7.76
C ARG A 174 -11.49 7.21 8.27
N THR A 175 -11.31 8.13 7.39
CA THR A 175 -11.86 9.47 7.34
C THR A 175 -13.32 9.38 6.90
N THR A 176 -13.94 8.16 6.98
CA THR A 176 -15.39 8.01 6.83
C THR A 176 -16.09 9.00 7.73
N VAL A 177 -15.63 9.15 8.95
CA VAL A 177 -16.20 10.16 9.85
C VAL A 177 -15.96 11.60 9.35
N THR A 178 -14.77 11.96 8.83
CA THR A 178 -14.51 13.36 8.43
C THR A 178 -15.03 13.66 7.03
N SER A 179 -14.96 12.71 6.07
CA SER A 179 -15.53 12.92 4.74
C SER A 179 -17.05 12.91 4.77
N GLU A 180 -17.67 11.98 5.50
CA GLU A 180 -19.11 11.96 5.73
C GLU A 180 -19.56 13.19 6.50
N LEU A 181 -18.78 13.61 7.51
CA LEU A 181 -19.04 14.83 8.28
C LEU A 181 -19.04 16.08 7.39
N LEU A 182 -18.11 16.21 6.45
CA LEU A 182 -17.97 17.39 5.58
C LEU A 182 -18.75 17.30 4.27
N ALA A 183 -19.23 16.11 3.89
CA ALA A 183 -19.96 15.89 2.65
C ALA A 183 -21.17 16.81 2.46
N PRO A 184 -22.02 17.09 3.47
CA PRO A 184 -23.15 18.02 3.34
C PRO A 184 -22.68 19.44 2.98
N ALA A 185 -21.62 19.92 3.64
CA ALA A 185 -21.08 21.26 3.39
C ALA A 185 -20.46 21.39 2.00
N LEU A 186 -19.72 20.37 1.55
CA LEU A 186 -19.13 20.34 0.20
C LEU A 186 -20.21 20.31 -0.89
N ALA A 187 -21.25 19.47 -0.71
CA ALA A 187 -22.37 19.40 -1.64
C ALA A 187 -23.11 20.75 -1.73
N TYR A 188 -23.31 21.39 -0.58
CA TYR A 188 -23.95 22.70 -0.52
C TYR A 188 -23.12 23.78 -1.23
N ILE A 189 -21.80 23.84 -0.99
CA ILE A 189 -20.90 24.75 -1.69
C ILE A 189 -20.98 24.57 -3.20
N HIS A 190 -20.99 23.31 -3.69
CA HIS A 190 -21.03 23.02 -5.12
C HIS A 190 -22.37 23.40 -5.76
N GLY A 191 -23.47 23.27 -5.04
CA GLY A 191 -24.80 23.64 -5.55
C GLY A 191 -25.14 25.12 -5.45
N HIS A 192 -24.49 25.86 -4.54
CA HIS A 192 -24.86 27.23 -4.16
C HIS A 192 -23.67 28.21 -4.19
N PHE A 193 -22.63 27.88 -4.94
CA PHE A 193 -21.37 28.64 -4.96
C PHE A 193 -21.56 30.13 -5.34
N ALA A 194 -22.63 30.47 -6.07
CA ALA A 194 -22.94 31.85 -6.46
C ALA A 194 -23.61 32.66 -5.33
N ASP A 195 -24.15 31.96 -4.32
CA ASP A 195 -24.88 32.58 -3.22
C ASP A 195 -23.94 33.03 -2.10
N ASP A 196 -24.45 33.82 -1.17
CA ASP A 196 -23.70 34.20 0.04
C ASP A 196 -23.77 33.05 1.05
N ILE A 197 -22.65 32.35 1.23
CA ILE A 197 -22.54 31.18 2.07
C ILE A 197 -21.83 31.53 3.37
N SER A 198 -22.49 31.36 4.52
CA SER A 198 -21.87 31.57 5.81
C SER A 198 -21.16 30.32 6.33
N LEU A 199 -20.04 30.53 7.05
CA LEU A 199 -19.33 29.43 7.71
C LEU A 199 -20.13 28.78 8.84
N ASP A 200 -21.07 29.52 9.44
CA ASP A 200 -21.92 29.03 10.50
C ASP A 200 -22.97 28.06 9.94
N ASP A 201 -23.53 28.36 8.76
CA ASP A 201 -24.46 27.45 8.07
C ASP A 201 -23.76 26.14 7.67
N LEU A 202 -22.55 26.25 7.09
CA LEU A 202 -21.77 25.06 6.71
C LEU A 202 -21.40 24.19 7.91
N ALA A 203 -21.01 24.80 9.03
CA ALA A 203 -20.71 24.09 10.28
C ALA A 203 -21.97 23.43 10.87
N GLY A 204 -23.11 24.16 10.82
CA GLY A 204 -24.42 23.67 11.24
C GLY A 204 -24.87 22.44 10.44
N MET A 205 -24.69 22.44 9.11
CA MET A 205 -24.98 21.28 8.25
C MET A 205 -24.14 20.06 8.61
N CYS A 206 -22.94 20.26 9.12
CA CYS A 206 -22.05 19.22 9.57
C CYS A 206 -22.26 18.82 11.05
N GLY A 207 -23.15 19.51 11.78
CA GLY A 207 -23.41 19.24 13.20
C GLY A 207 -22.24 19.50 14.14
N ILE A 208 -21.33 20.41 13.78
CA ILE A 208 -20.10 20.74 14.55
C ILE A 208 -19.93 22.23 14.73
N SER A 209 -19.08 22.63 15.69
CA SER A 209 -18.75 24.03 15.89
C SER A 209 -17.95 24.60 14.71
N LYS A 210 -18.11 25.90 14.43
CA LYS A 210 -17.38 26.64 13.39
C LYS A 210 -15.87 26.43 13.45
N SER A 211 -15.28 26.47 14.63
CA SER A 211 -13.83 26.26 14.82
C SER A 211 -13.40 24.83 14.50
N HIS A 212 -14.25 23.83 14.81
CA HIS A 212 -13.99 22.44 14.46
C HIS A 212 -14.16 22.24 12.95
N PHE A 213 -15.19 22.84 12.35
CA PHE A 213 -15.43 22.78 10.91
C PHE A 213 -14.23 23.32 10.12
N ILE A 214 -13.74 24.54 10.42
CA ILE A 214 -12.61 25.15 9.72
C ILE A 214 -11.36 24.27 9.81
N ARG A 215 -11.04 23.72 10.99
CA ARG A 215 -9.87 22.83 11.16
C ARG A 215 -10.02 21.52 10.40
N SER A 216 -11.19 20.88 10.47
CA SER A 216 -11.47 19.63 9.78
C SER A 216 -11.47 19.81 8.27
N PHE A 217 -12.09 20.89 7.79
CA PHE A 217 -12.13 21.24 6.38
C PHE A 217 -10.71 21.48 5.81
N LYS A 218 -9.91 22.31 6.49
CA LYS A 218 -8.52 22.59 6.07
C LYS A 218 -7.66 21.33 6.07
N ARG A 219 -7.85 20.44 7.07
CA ARG A 219 -7.14 19.17 7.17
C ARG A 219 -7.52 18.20 6.05
N TYR A 220 -8.81 18.18 5.67
CA TYR A 220 -9.34 17.25 4.66
C TYR A 220 -9.16 17.77 3.23
N VAL A 221 -9.48 19.06 2.99
CA VAL A 221 -9.49 19.66 1.65
C VAL A 221 -8.14 20.30 1.30
N GLY A 222 -7.30 20.59 2.30
CA GLY A 222 -5.98 21.22 2.11
C GLY A 222 -5.99 22.75 2.16
N CYS A 223 -7.16 23.40 2.10
CA CYS A 223 -7.34 24.84 2.19
C CYS A 223 -8.53 25.20 3.09
N THR A 224 -8.68 26.48 3.46
CA THR A 224 -9.83 26.92 4.26
C THR A 224 -11.12 26.89 3.43
N PRO A 225 -12.31 26.79 4.07
CA PRO A 225 -13.59 26.83 3.35
C PRO A 225 -13.77 28.06 2.48
N HIS A 226 -13.29 29.21 2.94
CA HIS A 226 -13.37 30.47 2.19
C HIS A 226 -12.45 30.44 0.95
N GLU A 227 -11.20 29.99 1.09
CA GLU A 227 -10.28 29.81 -0.02
C GLU A 227 -10.84 28.82 -1.05
N TYR A 228 -11.43 27.71 -0.57
CA TYR A 228 -12.06 26.73 -1.43
C TYR A 228 -13.21 27.30 -2.24
N LEU A 229 -14.15 28.02 -1.59
CA LEU A 229 -15.28 28.66 -2.24
C LEU A 229 -14.81 29.69 -3.29
N LEU A 230 -13.80 30.49 -2.95
CA LEU A 230 -13.23 31.47 -3.89
C LEU A 230 -12.62 30.79 -5.11
N GLN A 231 -11.81 29.74 -4.91
CA GLN A 231 -11.22 28.96 -6.00
C GLN A 231 -12.29 28.27 -6.86
N TYR A 232 -13.36 27.78 -6.22
CA TYR A 232 -14.47 27.14 -6.93
C TYR A 232 -15.22 28.14 -7.80
N ARG A 233 -15.53 29.34 -7.29
CA ARG A 233 -16.15 30.45 -8.05
C ARG A 233 -15.33 30.90 -9.25
N LEU A 234 -13.99 30.90 -9.14
CA LEU A 234 -13.11 31.30 -10.23
C LEU A 234 -13.00 30.28 -11.37
N ARG A 235 -13.44 29.04 -11.14
CA ARG A 235 -13.37 27.95 -12.13
C ARG A 235 -14.67 27.74 -12.87
N GLN A 236 -15.77 28.34 -12.43
CA GLN A 236 -17.09 28.29 -13.06
C GLN A 236 -17.32 29.48 -13.99
#